data_c8485ce8b6896e12ac48e5a7f8ca377c
#
_entry.id   c8485ce8b6896e12ac48e5a7f8ca377c
#
_cell.length_a   1.000
_cell.length_b   1.000
_cell.length_c   1.000
_cell.angle_alpha   90.00
_cell.angle_beta   90.00
_cell.angle_gamma   90.00
#
_symmetry.space_group_name_H-M   'P 1'
#
loop_
_entity.id
_entity.type
_entity.pdbx_description
1 polymer ?
#
loop_
_entity_poly.entity_id
_entity_poly.type
_entity_poly.pdbx_seq_one_letter_code
_entity_poly.pdbx_strand_id
1 'polypeptide(L)'
;MGRIYRVLGVAALAALVAAPAMAQDIEKGKAVYDAQKCSLCHSVGGRGNAKGPLDKVGAKLSADDIRKWIVSPKEMKSETNRKPEMRAYPSLPAADLDALVAYMQSLKG
;
A
#
# COMPACT_ATOMS: atom_id res chain seq x y z
N MET A 1 -60.70 11.52 -6.03
CA MET A 1 -59.57 12.36 -5.66
C MET A 1 -58.40 11.45 -5.26
N GLY A 2 -57.55 11.14 -6.18
CA GLY A 2 -56.37 10.35 -5.91
C GLY A 2 -55.27 11.25 -5.38
N ARG A 3 -54.94 11.06 -4.14
CA ARG A 3 -53.70 11.65 -3.62
C ARG A 3 -52.53 10.77 -4.06
N ILE A 4 -51.82 11.26 -5.03
CA ILE A 4 -50.57 10.63 -5.42
C ILE A 4 -49.53 11.02 -4.37
N TYR A 5 -49.26 10.11 -3.47
CA TYR A 5 -48.10 10.24 -2.63
C TYR A 5 -46.90 9.85 -3.47
N ARG A 6 -46.22 10.85 -3.98
CA ARG A 6 -44.92 10.63 -4.54
C ARG A 6 -43.99 10.34 -3.38
N VAL A 7 -43.74 9.08 -3.19
CA VAL A 7 -42.58 8.66 -2.41
C VAL A 7 -41.38 9.02 -3.24
N LEU A 8 -40.78 10.13 -2.92
CA LEU A 8 -39.44 10.44 -3.42
C LEU A 8 -38.51 9.44 -2.77
N GLY A 9 -38.25 8.38 -3.51
CA GLY A 9 -37.20 7.45 -3.14
C GLY A 9 -35.89 8.20 -3.13
N VAL A 10 -35.33 8.34 -1.98
CA VAL A 10 -33.98 8.86 -1.85
C VAL A 10 -33.03 7.77 -2.30
N ALA A 11 -32.73 7.75 -3.58
CA ALA A 11 -31.74 6.88 -4.12
C ALA A 11 -30.49 7.73 -4.38
N ALA A 12 -29.61 7.87 -3.45
CA ALA A 12 -28.39 8.61 -3.77
C ALA A 12 -27.23 8.42 -2.82
N LEU A 13 -26.96 7.23 -2.37
CA LEU A 13 -25.81 7.04 -1.46
C LEU A 13 -24.76 6.05 -1.96
N ALA A 14 -24.91 5.54 -3.17
CA ALA A 14 -23.97 4.55 -3.71
C ALA A 14 -22.68 5.13 -4.27
N ALA A 15 -22.59 6.44 -4.49
CA ALA A 15 -21.43 7.06 -5.15
C ALA A 15 -20.28 7.42 -4.20
N LEU A 16 -20.47 7.28 -2.89
CA LEU A 16 -19.49 7.72 -1.88
C LEU A 16 -18.53 6.63 -1.41
N VAL A 17 -18.61 5.42 -1.97
CA VAL A 17 -17.89 4.26 -1.42
C VAL A 17 -16.54 4.01 -2.10
N ALA A 18 -16.27 4.58 -3.28
CA ALA A 18 -15.05 4.28 -4.04
C ALA A 18 -13.79 4.97 -3.50
N ALA A 19 -13.87 6.25 -3.09
CA ALA A 19 -12.73 6.99 -2.58
C ALA A 19 -12.24 6.51 -1.19
N PRO A 20 -13.12 6.14 -0.23
CA PRO A 20 -12.70 5.57 1.04
C PRO A 20 -11.95 4.24 0.93
N ALA A 21 -12.22 3.43 -0.09
CA ALA A 21 -11.58 2.12 -0.27
C ALA A 21 -10.07 2.24 -0.50
N MET A 22 -9.61 3.18 -1.34
CA MET A 22 -8.18 3.41 -1.58
C MET A 22 -7.48 3.95 -0.34
N ALA A 23 -8.12 4.89 0.37
CA ALA A 23 -7.59 5.43 1.61
C ALA A 23 -7.48 4.35 2.69
N GLN A 24 -8.46 3.43 2.78
CA GLN A 24 -8.44 2.31 3.70
C GLN A 24 -7.32 1.33 3.38
N ASP A 25 -7.06 1.06 2.10
CA ASP A 25 -5.97 0.18 1.67
C ASP A 25 -4.62 0.78 2.03
N ILE A 26 -4.44 2.07 1.84
CA ILE A 26 -3.21 2.77 2.23
C ILE A 26 -3.03 2.73 3.75
N GLU A 27 -4.07 3.00 4.54
CA GLU A 27 -3.99 2.93 6.00
C GLU A 27 -3.71 1.51 6.49
N LYS A 28 -4.34 0.51 5.88
CA LYS A 28 -4.03 -0.89 6.16
C LYS A 28 -2.58 -1.21 5.79
N GLY A 29 -2.10 -0.72 4.67
CA GLY A 29 -0.71 -0.89 4.24
C GLY A 29 0.28 -0.29 5.22
N LYS A 30 -0.02 0.87 5.79
CA LYS A 30 0.78 1.47 6.87
C LYS A 30 0.82 0.57 8.09
N ALA A 31 -0.31 -0.01 8.47
CA ALA A 31 -0.38 -0.92 9.61
C ALA A 31 0.43 -2.19 9.36
N VAL A 32 0.38 -2.75 8.16
CA VAL A 32 1.22 -3.90 7.75
C VAL A 32 2.70 -3.53 7.79
N TYR A 33 3.05 -2.37 7.26
CA TYR A 33 4.41 -1.85 7.30
C TYR A 33 4.96 -1.80 8.72
N ASP A 34 4.17 -1.28 9.66
CA ASP A 34 4.57 -1.21 11.06
C ASP A 34 4.64 -2.59 11.71
N ALA A 35 3.66 -3.46 11.45
CA ALA A 35 3.61 -4.81 12.02
C ALA A 35 4.78 -5.67 11.54
N GLN A 36 5.21 -5.52 10.30
CA GLN A 36 6.34 -6.25 9.73
C GLN A 36 7.70 -5.59 10.03
N LYS A 37 7.69 -4.48 10.76
CA LYS A 37 8.91 -3.76 11.16
C LYS A 37 9.79 -3.33 9.99
N CYS A 38 9.19 -2.91 8.91
CA CYS A 38 9.89 -2.45 7.73
C CYS A 38 10.81 -1.24 8.04
N SER A 39 10.46 -0.45 9.05
CA SER A 39 11.23 0.71 9.50
C SER A 39 12.60 0.37 10.10
N LEU A 40 12.87 -0.90 10.41
CA LEU A 40 14.21 -1.30 10.83
C LEU A 40 15.25 -1.11 9.72
N CYS A 41 14.82 -1.22 8.46
CA CYS A 41 15.69 -1.10 7.28
C CYS A 41 15.32 0.07 6.37
N HIS A 42 14.11 0.59 6.49
CA HIS A 42 13.59 1.64 5.62
C HIS A 42 13.09 2.85 6.40
N SER A 43 12.97 3.97 5.69
CA SER A 43 12.33 5.17 6.22
C SER A 43 11.24 5.66 5.28
N VAL A 44 10.22 6.28 5.87
CA VAL A 44 9.17 7.01 5.17
C VAL A 44 8.95 8.33 5.93
N GLY A 45 9.03 9.45 5.23
CA GLY A 45 8.86 10.75 5.85
C GLY A 45 9.86 11.05 6.97
N GLY A 46 11.07 10.52 6.86
CA GLY A 46 12.11 10.68 7.87
C GLY A 46 12.01 9.76 9.08
N ARG A 47 11.00 8.89 9.12
CA ARG A 47 10.81 7.91 10.21
C ARG A 47 11.38 6.56 9.81
N GLY A 48 12.23 6.01 10.64
CA GLY A 48 12.87 4.73 10.42
C GLY A 48 14.34 4.86 10.05
N ASN A 49 14.85 3.88 9.33
CA ASN A 49 16.26 3.83 8.95
C ASN A 49 16.53 4.69 7.70
N ALA A 50 17.29 5.76 7.89
CA ALA A 50 17.60 6.72 6.83
C ALA A 50 18.43 6.14 5.67
N LYS A 51 19.00 4.96 5.82
CA LYS A 51 19.79 4.29 4.77
C LYS A 51 18.92 3.64 3.69
N GLY A 52 17.62 3.43 3.97
CA GLY A 52 16.69 2.80 3.03
C GLY A 52 15.42 3.62 2.83
N PRO A 53 15.48 4.87 2.33
CA PRO A 53 14.29 5.69 2.16
C PRO A 53 13.38 5.13 1.06
N LEU A 54 12.08 5.09 1.36
CA LEU A 54 11.03 4.64 0.44
C LEU A 54 10.12 5.78 -0.04
N ASP A 55 10.48 7.02 0.24
CA ASP A 55 9.62 8.18 -0.02
C ASP A 55 9.22 8.34 -1.49
N LYS A 56 9.99 7.80 -2.41
CA LYS A 56 9.74 7.90 -3.86
C LYS A 56 9.56 6.54 -4.54
N VAL A 57 9.39 5.47 -3.77
CA VAL A 57 9.34 4.12 -4.33
C VAL A 57 8.18 3.93 -5.30
N GLY A 58 7.05 4.57 -5.04
CA GLY A 58 5.87 4.51 -5.91
C GLY A 58 6.04 5.24 -7.23
N ALA A 59 7.00 6.16 -7.33
CA ALA A 59 7.35 6.82 -8.57
C ALA A 59 8.41 6.05 -9.37
N LYS A 60 9.16 5.17 -8.72
CA LYS A 60 10.29 4.45 -9.32
C LYS A 60 9.95 3.03 -9.75
N LEU A 61 9.08 2.36 -9.02
CA LEU A 61 8.76 0.95 -9.23
C LEU A 61 7.28 0.77 -9.54
N SER A 62 6.97 -0.20 -10.40
CA SER A 62 5.61 -0.64 -10.65
C SER A 62 5.07 -1.44 -9.45
N ALA A 63 3.75 -1.62 -9.41
CA ALA A 63 3.11 -2.47 -8.41
C ALA A 63 3.69 -3.89 -8.40
N ASP A 64 3.90 -4.47 -9.58
CA ASP A 64 4.45 -5.82 -9.72
C ASP A 64 5.87 -5.90 -9.18
N ASP A 65 6.70 -4.92 -9.46
CA ASP A 65 8.07 -4.87 -8.95
C ASP A 65 8.10 -4.71 -7.43
N ILE A 66 7.25 -3.84 -6.89
CA ILE A 66 7.13 -3.68 -5.44
C ILE A 66 6.72 -5.00 -4.79
N ARG A 67 5.74 -5.69 -5.37
CA ARG A 67 5.27 -7.00 -4.89
C ARG A 67 6.41 -8.02 -4.87
N LYS A 68 7.17 -8.11 -5.93
CA LYS A 68 8.32 -9.02 -6.04
C LYS A 68 9.40 -8.71 -5.00
N TRP A 69 9.70 -7.43 -4.78
CA TRP A 69 10.64 -7.02 -3.73
C TRP A 69 10.22 -7.49 -2.35
N ILE A 70 8.92 -7.47 -2.06
CA ILE A 70 8.39 -7.91 -0.77
C ILE A 70 8.42 -9.43 -0.64
N VAL A 71 7.94 -10.14 -1.67
CA VAL A 71 7.76 -11.60 -1.63
C VAL A 71 9.05 -12.35 -1.89
N SER A 72 9.84 -11.90 -2.86
CA SER A 72 11.03 -12.61 -3.34
C SER A 72 12.16 -11.64 -3.70
N PRO A 73 12.71 -10.91 -2.71
CA PRO A 73 13.74 -9.91 -2.99
C PRO A 73 14.99 -10.48 -3.64
N LYS A 74 15.27 -11.76 -3.47
CA LYS A 74 16.42 -12.44 -4.11
C LYS A 74 16.31 -12.50 -5.63
N GLU A 75 15.08 -12.49 -6.18
CA GLU A 75 14.84 -12.44 -7.61
C GLU A 75 15.06 -11.04 -8.19
N MET A 76 15.06 -10.04 -7.34
CA MET A 76 15.24 -8.65 -7.72
C MET A 76 16.70 -8.26 -7.59
N LYS A 77 17.42 -8.26 -8.70
CA LYS A 77 18.80 -7.80 -8.71
C LYS A 77 18.86 -6.29 -8.63
N SER A 78 19.32 -5.79 -7.52
CA SER A 78 19.71 -4.40 -7.41
C SER A 78 21.13 -4.25 -7.92
N GLU A 79 21.39 -3.25 -8.75
CA GLU A 79 22.73 -2.93 -9.24
C GLU A 79 23.72 -2.59 -8.11
N THR A 80 23.23 -2.38 -6.92
CA THR A 80 24.01 -1.87 -5.80
C THR A 80 24.40 -2.91 -4.76
N ASN A 81 24.13 -4.19 -4.94
CA ASN A 81 24.50 -5.26 -3.99
C ASN A 81 24.39 -4.83 -2.51
N ARG A 82 23.28 -4.19 -2.16
CA ARG A 82 23.12 -3.66 -0.81
C ARG A 82 23.04 -4.77 0.22
N LYS A 83 23.87 -4.69 1.21
CA LYS A 83 23.79 -5.56 2.39
C LYS A 83 23.40 -4.73 3.61
N PRO A 84 22.58 -5.27 4.52
CA PRO A 84 22.01 -6.62 4.47
C PRO A 84 20.94 -6.78 3.38
N GLU A 85 20.76 -8.00 2.89
CA GLU A 85 19.70 -8.32 1.94
C GLU A 85 18.34 -8.12 2.58
N MET A 86 17.37 -7.67 1.78
CA MET A 86 16.01 -7.53 2.24
C MET A 86 15.42 -8.89 2.61
N ARG A 87 14.73 -8.95 3.74
CA ARG A 87 14.00 -10.13 4.18
C ARG A 87 12.82 -10.39 3.25
N ALA A 88 12.58 -11.67 2.91
CA ALA A 88 11.42 -12.07 2.14
C ALA A 88 10.19 -12.25 3.02
N TYR A 89 9.01 -11.93 2.46
CA TYR A 89 7.71 -12.11 3.12
C TYR A 89 6.76 -12.93 2.23
N PRO A 90 7.08 -14.21 1.97
CA PRO A 90 6.31 -15.03 1.05
C PRO A 90 4.95 -15.47 1.60
N SER A 91 4.75 -15.36 2.92
CA SER A 91 3.55 -15.86 3.59
C SER A 91 2.60 -14.76 4.07
N LEU A 92 2.80 -13.51 3.64
CA LEU A 92 1.84 -12.46 3.94
C LEU A 92 0.46 -12.80 3.33
N PRO A 93 -0.63 -12.66 4.10
CA PRO A 93 -1.97 -12.79 3.54
C PRO A 93 -2.15 -11.88 2.33
N ALA A 94 -2.87 -12.34 1.31
CA ALA A 94 -3.04 -11.60 0.05
C ALA A 94 -3.56 -10.18 0.28
N ALA A 95 -4.52 -10.00 1.19
CA ALA A 95 -5.07 -8.68 1.51
C ALA A 95 -4.03 -7.75 2.16
N ASP A 96 -3.16 -8.28 2.99
CA ASP A 96 -2.09 -7.52 3.63
C ASP A 96 -1.01 -7.12 2.61
N LEU A 97 -0.64 -8.05 1.75
CA LEU A 97 0.32 -7.79 0.67
C LEU A 97 -0.21 -6.72 -0.29
N ASP A 98 -1.47 -6.83 -0.71
CA ASP A 98 -2.09 -5.85 -1.60
C ASP A 98 -2.13 -4.47 -0.96
N ALA A 99 -2.47 -4.39 0.32
CA ALA A 99 -2.49 -3.13 1.06
C ALA A 99 -1.09 -2.53 1.20
N LEU A 100 -0.09 -3.34 1.50
CA LEU A 100 1.29 -2.88 1.58
C LEU A 100 1.80 -2.35 0.24
N VAL A 101 1.49 -3.03 -0.86
CA VAL A 101 1.81 -2.58 -2.22
C VAL A 101 1.11 -1.24 -2.51
N ALA A 102 -0.17 -1.11 -2.17
CA ALA A 102 -0.90 0.15 -2.35
C ALA A 102 -0.26 1.31 -1.57
N TYR A 103 0.15 1.05 -0.34
CA TYR A 103 0.86 2.05 0.46
C TYR A 103 2.17 2.45 -0.21
N MET A 104 2.99 1.49 -0.64
CA MET A 104 4.25 1.78 -1.33
C MET A 104 4.03 2.57 -2.62
N GLN A 105 3.01 2.22 -3.41
CA GLN A 105 2.66 2.97 -4.62
C GLN A 105 2.25 4.41 -4.36
N SER A 106 1.69 4.68 -3.19
CA SER A 106 1.30 6.04 -2.78
C SER A 106 2.49 6.94 -2.48
N LEU A 107 3.68 6.36 -2.28
CA LEU A 107 4.89 7.10 -1.92
C LEU A 107 5.60 7.61 -3.18
N LYS A 108 5.21 8.78 -3.64
CA LYS A 108 5.71 9.37 -4.88
C LYS A 108 6.65 10.58 -4.69
N GLY A 109 6.92 10.90 -3.46
CA GLY A 109 7.79 12.01 -3.11
C GLY A 109 7.08 13.29 -2.76
#